data_c58b7ab01bbc84705ca3b763e09465c8
#
_entry.id   c58b7ab01bbc84705ca3b763e09465c8
#
_cell.length_a   1.000
_cell.length_b   1.000
_cell.length_c   1.000
_cell.angle_alpha   90.00
_cell.angle_beta   90.00
_cell.angle_gamma   90.00
#
_symmetry.space_group_name_H-M   'P 1'
#
loop_
_entity.id
_entity.type
_entity.pdbx_description
1 polymer ?
#
loop_
_entity_poly.entity_id
_entity_poly.type
_entity_poly.pdbx_seq_one_letter_code
_entity_poly.pdbx_strand_id
1 'polypeptide(L)'
;MSNLIQIKVAELNQLNPLMIAEDNRVEQKFIQMYNAIWGTAQGAQIYEKEKFNFRKILQDKPELQRCTPLSLYGCFLDIAVNGLSLDPTGRPHCYILPRSTKTGYKDNSGSDIYELRAYLSITGYGELVMRQRAGQVRYVDNPVVCYEGDTFSPGLIDGVKTVTYQAACPRKSNKVIGGFLRIVRSDGTVDWHWMMEGDIKRLEAYSFKNNQRWNPQTRQKEGKANALYTSSEGGIDPGFLESKLIKHAFDGYPKVRTGQFSSFETQEEPQEIDYGLEETTVIQPNQAGQQPQALQPQSENPLQGFGEQPQAEPVPVSGITAQISQEDEEAGF
;
A
#
# COMPACT_ATOMS: atom_id res chain seq x y z
N MET A 1 -20.83 28.24 2.03
CA MET A 1 -20.05 27.63 0.91
C MET A 1 -18.61 27.58 1.41
N SER A 2 -18.09 26.39 1.68
CA SER A 2 -16.68 26.23 2.05
C SER A 2 -15.84 26.55 0.81
N ASN A 3 -14.97 27.57 0.91
CA ASN A 3 -13.99 27.82 -0.15
C ASN A 3 -13.19 26.52 -0.36
N LEU A 4 -13.36 25.89 -1.52
CA LEU A 4 -12.53 24.76 -1.94
C LEU A 4 -11.10 25.29 -2.09
N ILE A 5 -10.22 24.80 -1.24
CA ILE A 5 -8.80 25.13 -1.31
C ILE A 5 -8.23 24.38 -2.49
N GLN A 6 -7.77 25.10 -3.51
CA GLN A 6 -7.16 24.56 -4.71
C GLN A 6 -5.69 24.95 -4.77
N ILE A 7 -4.84 24.00 -5.08
CA ILE A 7 -3.41 24.20 -5.25
C ILE A 7 -3.04 23.82 -6.68
N LYS A 8 -2.43 24.75 -7.42
CA LYS A 8 -1.97 24.46 -8.78
C LYS A 8 -0.77 23.52 -8.74
N VAL A 9 -0.82 22.44 -9.51
CA VAL A 9 0.28 21.45 -9.59
C VAL A 9 1.60 22.12 -9.97
N ALA A 10 1.58 23.12 -10.86
CA ALA A 10 2.79 23.86 -11.26
C ALA A 10 3.44 24.62 -10.09
N GLU A 11 2.64 25.23 -9.20
CA GLU A 11 3.13 25.93 -8.01
C GLU A 11 3.66 24.91 -6.98
N LEU A 12 2.94 23.81 -6.79
CA LEU A 12 3.34 22.74 -5.88
C LEU A 12 4.69 22.15 -6.28
N ASN A 13 4.91 21.91 -7.57
CA ASN A 13 6.16 21.35 -8.09
C ASN A 13 7.38 22.30 -7.96
N GLN A 14 7.15 23.57 -7.63
CA GLN A 14 8.22 24.53 -7.33
C GLN A 14 8.56 24.61 -5.85
N LEU A 15 7.77 24.01 -4.97
CA LEU A 15 8.04 24.02 -3.54
C LEU A 15 9.25 23.14 -3.20
N ASN A 16 10.04 23.62 -2.23
CA ASN A 16 11.03 22.77 -1.62
C ASN A 16 10.34 21.63 -0.86
N PRO A 17 10.75 20.37 -1.02
CA PRO A 17 10.17 19.22 -0.33
C PRO A 17 9.98 19.42 1.18
N LEU A 18 10.95 20.05 1.86
CA LEU A 18 10.88 20.33 3.30
C LEU A 18 9.83 21.39 3.67
N MET A 19 9.35 22.15 2.70
CA MET A 19 8.37 23.24 2.91
C MET A 19 6.94 22.84 2.53
N ILE A 20 6.73 21.63 1.99
CA ILE A 20 5.42 21.17 1.54
C ILE A 20 4.41 21.19 2.71
N ALA A 21 4.79 20.61 3.84
CA ALA A 21 3.93 20.59 5.02
C ALA A 21 3.90 21.93 5.79
N GLU A 22 4.69 22.93 5.40
CA GLU A 22 4.68 24.28 5.99
C GLU A 22 3.81 25.26 5.16
N ASP A 23 3.35 24.87 3.97
CA ASP A 23 2.49 25.71 3.13
C ASP A 23 1.08 25.81 3.74
N ASN A 24 0.59 27.02 3.97
CA ASN A 24 -0.71 27.27 4.59
C ASN A 24 -1.88 26.61 3.84
N ARG A 25 -1.78 26.44 2.52
CA ARG A 25 -2.82 25.79 1.71
C ARG A 25 -2.84 24.27 1.99
N VAL A 26 -1.66 23.67 2.15
CA VAL A 26 -1.51 22.26 2.53
C VAL A 26 -2.05 22.02 3.93
N GLU A 27 -1.73 22.90 4.88
CA GLU A 27 -2.29 22.88 6.24
C GLU A 27 -3.82 22.88 6.23
N GLN A 28 -4.39 23.89 5.58
CA GLN A 28 -5.85 24.06 5.53
C GLN A 28 -6.53 22.85 4.85
N LYS A 29 -5.95 22.33 3.73
CA LYS A 29 -6.50 21.17 3.05
C LYS A 29 -6.43 19.92 3.90
N PHE A 30 -5.30 19.66 4.59
CA PHE A 30 -5.15 18.53 5.51
C PHE A 30 -6.19 18.57 6.63
N ILE A 31 -6.32 19.73 7.30
CA ILE A 31 -7.28 19.92 8.40
C ILE A 31 -8.71 19.72 7.91
N GLN A 32 -9.07 20.31 6.76
CA GLN A 32 -10.40 20.16 6.16
C GLN A 32 -10.71 18.72 5.84
N MET A 33 -9.79 18.01 5.18
CA MET A 33 -9.97 16.60 4.81
C MET A 33 -10.10 15.71 6.05
N TYR A 34 -9.20 15.87 7.02
CA TYR A 34 -9.24 15.08 8.25
C TYR A 34 -10.57 15.27 8.99
N ASN A 35 -10.98 16.53 9.21
CA ASN A 35 -12.23 16.83 9.93
C ASN A 35 -13.46 16.31 9.19
N ALA A 36 -13.49 16.43 7.86
CA ALA A 36 -14.63 15.97 7.05
C ALA A 36 -14.73 14.43 7.02
N ILE A 37 -13.61 13.73 6.88
CA ILE A 37 -13.59 12.27 6.78
C ILE A 37 -13.91 11.62 8.13
N TRP A 38 -13.34 12.16 9.21
CA TRP A 38 -13.42 11.53 10.54
C TRP A 38 -14.50 12.14 11.44
N GLY A 39 -15.27 13.13 10.96
CA GLY A 39 -16.34 13.77 11.73
C GLY A 39 -15.85 14.42 13.03
N THR A 40 -14.67 15.02 13.03
CA THR A 40 -13.99 15.56 14.22
C THR A 40 -13.49 16.99 13.98
N ALA A 41 -13.14 17.70 15.05
CA ALA A 41 -12.46 19.01 14.99
C ALA A 41 -10.96 18.92 15.33
N GLN A 42 -10.39 17.70 15.38
CA GLN A 42 -9.00 17.48 15.81
C GLN A 42 -7.97 17.64 14.70
N GLY A 43 -8.39 17.96 13.47
CA GLY A 43 -7.51 18.03 12.31
C GLY A 43 -6.30 18.94 12.51
N ALA A 44 -6.46 20.09 13.18
CA ALA A 44 -5.34 21.00 13.44
C ALA A 44 -4.28 20.37 14.37
N GLN A 45 -4.71 19.69 15.43
CA GLN A 45 -3.79 19.04 16.36
C GLN A 45 -3.04 17.88 15.69
N ILE A 46 -3.75 17.08 14.87
CA ILE A 46 -3.14 15.98 14.11
C ILE A 46 -2.16 16.53 13.07
N TYR A 47 -2.55 17.59 12.35
CA TYR A 47 -1.66 18.23 11.39
C TYR A 47 -0.32 18.65 12.01
N GLU A 48 -0.34 19.35 13.15
CA GLU A 48 0.90 19.79 13.82
C GLU A 48 1.81 18.61 14.19
N LYS A 49 1.24 17.51 14.67
CA LYS A 49 1.99 16.30 14.96
C LYS A 49 2.61 15.70 13.69
N GLU A 50 1.79 15.51 12.67
CA GLU A 50 2.23 14.84 11.45
C GLU A 50 3.15 15.72 10.59
N LYS A 51 3.00 17.04 10.62
CA LYS A 51 3.94 17.99 10.03
C LYS A 51 5.36 17.82 10.60
N PHE A 52 5.47 17.72 11.93
CA PHE A 52 6.75 17.48 12.59
C PHE A 52 7.37 16.13 12.15
N ASN A 53 6.59 15.05 12.18
CA ASN A 53 7.05 13.72 11.78
C ASN A 53 7.46 13.68 10.31
N PHE A 54 6.66 14.26 9.42
CA PHE A 54 6.93 14.31 7.99
C PHE A 54 8.24 15.04 7.70
N ARG A 55 8.43 16.23 8.29
CA ARG A 55 9.66 16.99 8.13
C ARG A 55 10.88 16.23 8.63
N LYS A 56 10.77 15.59 9.80
CA LYS A 56 11.84 14.77 10.38
C LYS A 56 12.23 13.63 9.43
N ILE A 57 11.25 12.89 8.89
CA ILE A 57 11.50 11.79 7.93
C ILE A 57 12.22 12.30 6.69
N LEU A 58 11.82 13.45 6.13
CA LEU A 58 12.47 14.03 4.96
C LEU A 58 13.91 14.50 5.27
N GLN A 59 14.20 14.93 6.50
CA GLN A 59 15.55 15.29 6.93
C GLN A 59 16.42 14.04 7.14
N ASP A 60 15.86 12.99 7.75
CA ASP A 60 16.59 11.75 8.05
C ASP A 60 16.82 10.90 6.78
N LYS A 61 15.99 11.07 5.74
CA LYS A 61 16.05 10.32 4.46
C LYS A 61 16.18 11.28 3.27
N PRO A 62 17.40 11.74 2.93
CA PRO A 62 17.60 12.71 1.85
C PRO A 62 17.13 12.25 0.46
N GLU A 63 17.06 10.95 0.22
CA GLU A 63 16.50 10.38 -1.02
C GLU A 63 15.03 10.76 -1.24
N LEU A 64 14.25 10.92 -0.18
CA LEU A 64 12.86 11.38 -0.28
C LEU A 64 12.75 12.82 -0.78
N GLN A 65 13.74 13.68 -0.51
CA GLN A 65 13.75 15.05 -1.01
C GLN A 65 13.94 15.13 -2.53
N ARG A 66 14.32 14.04 -3.17
CA ARG A 66 14.44 13.92 -4.63
C ARG A 66 13.12 13.48 -5.29
N CYS A 67 12.13 13.08 -4.51
CA CYS A 67 10.81 12.74 -5.02
C CYS A 67 10.09 13.99 -5.53
N THR A 68 9.14 13.78 -6.46
CA THR A 68 8.32 14.89 -6.96
C THR A 68 7.51 15.52 -5.82
N PRO A 69 7.46 16.86 -5.72
CA PRO A 69 6.68 17.54 -4.69
C PRO A 69 5.21 17.14 -4.67
N LEU A 70 4.62 16.87 -5.84
CA LEU A 70 3.26 16.35 -5.96
C LEU A 70 3.07 15.02 -5.22
N SER A 71 4.02 14.08 -5.36
CA SER A 71 3.92 12.78 -4.69
C SER A 71 4.10 12.90 -3.17
N LEU A 72 4.98 13.78 -2.72
CA LEU A 72 5.16 14.07 -1.29
C LEU A 72 3.92 14.73 -0.67
N TYR A 73 3.33 15.70 -1.39
CA TYR A 73 2.06 16.29 -1.02
C TYR A 73 0.94 15.25 -0.89
N GLY A 74 0.81 14.38 -1.90
CA GLY A 74 -0.18 13.31 -1.87
C GLY A 74 0.01 12.37 -0.69
N CYS A 75 1.23 11.90 -0.44
CA CYS A 75 1.54 11.07 0.73
C CYS A 75 1.18 11.77 2.06
N PHE A 76 1.44 13.07 2.17
CA PHE A 76 1.11 13.83 3.38
C PHE A 76 -0.41 13.94 3.59
N LEU A 77 -1.18 14.23 2.54
CA LEU A 77 -2.64 14.24 2.63
C LEU A 77 -3.25 12.85 2.86
N ASP A 78 -2.62 11.80 2.35
CA ASP A 78 -3.07 10.44 2.57
C ASP A 78 -3.03 10.03 4.05
N ILE A 79 -2.16 10.64 4.86
CA ILE A 79 -2.16 10.47 6.32
C ILE A 79 -3.52 10.91 6.88
N ALA A 80 -4.04 12.05 6.43
CA ALA A 80 -5.36 12.53 6.83
C ALA A 80 -6.49 11.63 6.32
N VAL A 81 -6.40 11.18 5.06
CA VAL A 81 -7.40 10.29 4.44
C VAL A 81 -7.50 8.96 5.15
N ASN A 82 -6.35 8.34 5.40
CA ASN A 82 -6.27 7.02 6.01
C ASN A 82 -6.43 7.07 7.54
N GLY A 83 -6.31 8.26 8.15
CA GLY A 83 -6.29 8.44 9.59
C GLY A 83 -5.10 7.78 10.27
N LEU A 84 -3.97 7.67 9.58
CA LEU A 84 -2.74 7.05 10.06
C LEU A 84 -1.80 8.08 10.70
N SER A 85 -0.66 7.62 11.18
CA SER A 85 0.39 8.46 11.75
C SER A 85 1.76 8.02 11.26
N LEU A 86 2.63 9.00 11.01
CA LEU A 86 4.05 8.80 10.71
C LEU A 86 4.90 8.66 11.98
N ASP A 87 4.29 8.64 13.15
CA ASP A 87 4.99 8.51 14.43
C ASP A 87 5.76 7.17 14.46
N PRO A 88 7.09 7.19 14.57
CA PRO A 88 7.89 5.97 14.57
C PRO A 88 7.88 5.25 15.93
N THR A 89 7.29 5.84 16.97
CA THR A 89 7.26 5.25 18.31
C THR A 89 6.30 4.06 18.37
N GLY A 90 6.81 2.95 18.87
CA GLY A 90 6.03 1.71 18.94
C GLY A 90 5.94 1.00 17.57
N ARG A 91 4.73 0.56 17.19
CA ARG A 91 4.49 -0.07 15.88
C ARG A 91 4.08 1.01 14.88
N PRO A 92 4.88 1.34 13.86
CA PRO A 92 4.56 2.37 12.88
C PRO A 92 3.33 1.98 12.05
N HIS A 93 2.48 2.97 11.74
CA HIS A 93 1.29 2.74 10.90
C HIS A 93 1.64 2.72 9.41
N CYS A 94 2.62 3.50 9.01
CA CYS A 94 3.01 3.64 7.60
C CYS A 94 4.42 4.21 7.47
N TYR A 95 4.99 4.03 6.28
CA TYR A 95 6.27 4.60 5.87
C TYR A 95 6.11 5.41 4.60
N ILE A 96 6.93 6.44 4.42
CA ILE A 96 7.09 7.12 3.14
C ILE A 96 8.33 6.53 2.48
N LEU A 97 8.15 6.00 1.27
CA LEU A 97 9.19 5.31 0.52
C LEU A 97 9.32 5.91 -0.88
N PRO A 98 10.55 6.03 -1.42
CA PRO A 98 10.78 6.51 -2.77
C PRO A 98 10.64 5.36 -3.77
N ARG A 99 9.98 5.59 -4.91
CA ARG A 99 9.83 4.62 -5.99
C ARG A 99 10.12 5.25 -7.35
N SER A 100 10.95 4.59 -8.15
CA SER A 100 11.16 4.98 -9.53
C SER A 100 9.96 4.57 -10.38
N THR A 101 9.28 5.54 -10.98
CA THR A 101 8.04 5.34 -11.75
C THR A 101 8.22 5.88 -13.16
N LYS A 102 7.71 5.15 -14.16
CA LYS A 102 7.67 5.63 -15.54
C LYS A 102 6.75 6.84 -15.67
N THR A 103 7.22 7.89 -16.31
CA THR A 103 6.42 9.10 -16.56
C THR A 103 5.40 8.94 -17.70
N GLY A 104 5.52 7.88 -18.50
CA GLY A 104 4.77 7.72 -19.75
C GLY A 104 5.40 8.45 -20.93
N TYR A 105 6.40 9.28 -20.71
CA TYR A 105 7.15 9.99 -21.78
C TYR A 105 8.43 9.24 -22.12
N LYS A 106 8.91 9.50 -23.35
CA LYS A 106 10.20 8.96 -23.83
C LYS A 106 11.18 10.10 -24.06
N ASP A 107 12.45 9.81 -23.87
CA ASP A 107 13.52 10.73 -24.22
C ASP A 107 13.78 10.78 -25.73
N ASN A 108 14.72 11.62 -26.16
CA ASN A 108 15.09 11.77 -27.57
C ASN A 108 15.68 10.49 -28.20
N SER A 109 16.08 9.52 -27.38
CA SER A 109 16.59 8.20 -27.80
C SER A 109 15.48 7.14 -27.87
N GLY A 110 14.26 7.46 -27.50
CA GLY A 110 13.11 6.54 -27.45
C GLY A 110 13.06 5.71 -26.16
N SER A 111 13.94 6.00 -25.19
CA SER A 111 13.97 5.33 -23.89
C SER A 111 12.92 5.91 -22.94
N ASP A 112 12.34 5.07 -22.07
CA ASP A 112 11.37 5.52 -21.06
C ASP A 112 12.03 6.49 -20.06
N ILE A 113 11.35 7.61 -19.79
CA ILE A 113 11.76 8.56 -18.75
C ILE A 113 11.16 8.11 -17.42
N TYR A 114 12.01 8.10 -16.39
CA TYR A 114 11.62 7.76 -15.02
C TYR A 114 11.74 8.98 -14.10
N GLU A 115 10.83 9.08 -13.16
CA GLU A 115 10.90 10.04 -12.07
C GLU A 115 10.81 9.32 -10.72
N LEU A 116 11.35 9.92 -9.68
CA LEU A 116 11.26 9.40 -8.33
C LEU A 116 9.98 9.95 -7.68
N ARG A 117 9.05 9.08 -7.31
CA ARG A 117 7.82 9.42 -6.60
C ARG A 117 7.86 8.87 -5.18
N ALA A 118 7.35 9.64 -4.23
CA ALA A 118 7.04 9.15 -2.91
C ALA A 118 5.71 8.39 -2.95
N TYR A 119 5.59 7.37 -2.11
CA TYR A 119 4.31 6.74 -1.83
C TYR A 119 4.25 6.35 -0.36
N LEU A 120 3.02 6.25 0.18
CA LEU A 120 2.75 5.90 1.55
C LEU A 120 2.51 4.38 1.64
N SER A 121 3.48 3.66 2.17
CA SER A 121 3.38 2.22 2.42
C SER A 121 2.72 1.98 3.76
N ILE A 122 1.54 1.36 3.76
CA ILE A 122 0.76 1.06 4.95
C ILE A 122 1.21 -0.29 5.49
N THR A 123 1.68 -0.32 6.74
CA THR A 123 2.10 -1.55 7.41
C THR A 123 0.91 -2.44 7.77
N GLY A 124 1.15 -3.71 8.08
CA GLY A 124 0.08 -4.58 8.59
C GLY A 124 -0.60 -4.02 9.85
N TYR A 125 0.16 -3.34 10.74
CA TYR A 125 -0.42 -2.65 11.89
C TYR A 125 -1.23 -1.42 11.51
N GLY A 126 -0.79 -0.66 10.52
CA GLY A 126 -1.56 0.45 9.94
C GLY A 126 -2.87 -0.02 9.34
N GLU A 127 -2.86 -1.14 8.63
CA GLU A 127 -4.07 -1.77 8.11
C GLU A 127 -5.02 -2.17 9.23
N LEU A 128 -4.52 -2.80 10.30
CA LEU A 128 -5.29 -3.11 11.49
C LEU A 128 -6.03 -1.87 12.04
N VAL A 129 -5.31 -0.74 12.19
CA VAL A 129 -5.88 0.53 12.66
C VAL A 129 -6.98 1.02 11.73
N MET A 130 -6.79 0.95 10.42
CA MET A 130 -7.81 1.34 9.43
C MET A 130 -9.03 0.42 9.49
N ARG A 131 -8.85 -0.90 9.60
CA ARG A 131 -9.94 -1.89 9.73
C ARG A 131 -10.76 -1.67 11.01
N GLN A 132 -10.10 -1.36 12.11
CA GLN A 132 -10.75 -1.02 13.37
C GLN A 132 -11.58 0.28 13.25
N ARG A 133 -11.03 1.31 12.63
CA ARG A 133 -11.73 2.58 12.38
C ARG A 133 -12.91 2.42 11.43
N ALA A 134 -12.78 1.53 10.44
CA ALA A 134 -13.87 1.19 9.53
C ALA A 134 -14.96 0.30 10.17
N GLY A 135 -14.83 -0.06 11.46
CA GLY A 135 -15.79 -0.88 12.17
C GLY A 135 -15.83 -2.35 11.74
N GLN A 136 -14.82 -2.84 11.02
CA GLN A 136 -14.75 -4.24 10.59
C GLN A 136 -14.23 -5.16 11.71
N VAL A 137 -13.35 -4.63 12.55
CA VAL A 137 -12.63 -5.36 13.60
C VAL A 137 -12.79 -4.62 14.91
N ARG A 138 -13.10 -5.34 15.97
CA ARG A 138 -13.16 -4.80 17.33
C ARG A 138 -11.77 -4.74 17.95
N TYR A 139 -11.04 -5.85 17.90
CA TYR A 139 -9.62 -5.94 18.28
C TYR A 139 -8.99 -7.19 17.68
N VAL A 140 -7.67 -7.21 17.68
CA VAL A 140 -6.84 -8.34 17.25
C VAL A 140 -5.88 -8.65 18.39
N ASP A 141 -5.75 -9.92 18.72
CA ASP A 141 -4.77 -10.36 19.72
C ASP A 141 -3.35 -10.23 19.15
N ASN A 142 -2.35 -10.25 20.03
CA ASN A 142 -0.98 -10.32 19.55
C ASN A 142 -0.77 -11.62 18.77
N PRO A 143 0.00 -11.61 17.67
CA PRO A 143 0.39 -12.82 16.98
C PRO A 143 1.06 -13.81 17.92
N VAL A 144 0.77 -15.08 17.72
CA VAL A 144 1.43 -16.17 18.46
C VAL A 144 2.34 -16.92 17.50
N VAL A 145 3.63 -16.95 17.80
CA VAL A 145 4.63 -17.69 17.02
C VAL A 145 4.74 -19.10 17.61
N CYS A 146 4.67 -20.10 16.72
CA CYS A 146 4.73 -21.51 17.06
C CYS A 146 6.12 -22.07 16.73
N TYR A 147 6.70 -22.78 17.66
CA TYR A 147 8.03 -23.33 17.56
C TYR A 147 8.00 -24.85 17.43
N GLU A 148 9.07 -25.42 16.90
CA GLU A 148 9.24 -26.85 16.81
C GLU A 148 9.14 -27.52 18.21
N GLY A 149 8.24 -28.49 18.33
CA GLY A 149 7.89 -29.13 19.58
C GLY A 149 6.65 -28.59 20.27
N ASP A 150 6.10 -27.44 19.85
CA ASP A 150 4.79 -26.98 20.28
C ASP A 150 3.68 -27.82 19.66
N THR A 151 2.56 -27.95 20.38
CA THR A 151 1.32 -28.48 19.79
C THR A 151 0.59 -27.34 19.10
N PHE A 152 0.54 -27.39 17.77
CA PHE A 152 -0.15 -26.37 16.94
C PHE A 152 -1.03 -27.09 15.90
N SER A 153 -2.35 -26.93 16.07
CA SER A 153 -3.33 -27.59 15.22
C SER A 153 -4.42 -26.58 14.78
N PRO A 154 -4.21 -25.88 13.67
CA PRO A 154 -5.25 -25.10 13.03
C PRO A 154 -6.20 -26.01 12.26
N GLY A 155 -7.50 -25.67 12.23
CA GLY A 155 -8.49 -26.46 11.54
C GLY A 155 -9.83 -25.77 11.36
N LEU A 156 -10.76 -26.46 10.73
CA LEU A 156 -12.14 -26.07 10.55
C LEU A 156 -13.04 -27.07 11.27
N ILE A 157 -13.89 -26.59 12.17
CA ILE A 157 -14.93 -27.35 12.83
C ILE A 157 -16.27 -26.74 12.43
N ASP A 158 -17.11 -27.50 11.78
CA ASP A 158 -18.42 -27.06 11.26
C ASP A 158 -18.33 -25.76 10.43
N GLY A 159 -17.25 -25.63 9.62
CA GLY A 159 -17.00 -24.45 8.80
C GLY A 159 -16.42 -23.25 9.54
N VAL A 160 -16.22 -23.34 10.85
CA VAL A 160 -15.63 -22.29 11.68
C VAL A 160 -14.13 -22.57 11.86
N LYS A 161 -13.31 -21.58 11.59
CA LYS A 161 -11.87 -21.65 11.84
C LYS A 161 -11.59 -21.77 13.34
N THR A 162 -10.72 -22.68 13.71
CA THR A 162 -10.27 -22.90 15.09
C THR A 162 -8.79 -23.14 15.16
N VAL A 163 -8.16 -22.79 16.28
CA VAL A 163 -6.76 -23.07 16.55
C VAL A 163 -6.62 -23.66 17.94
N THR A 164 -6.02 -24.83 18.03
CA THR A 164 -5.56 -25.40 19.29
C THR A 164 -4.04 -25.22 19.37
N TYR A 165 -3.60 -24.61 20.47
CA TYR A 165 -2.19 -24.33 20.71
C TYR A 165 -1.77 -24.61 22.14
N GLN A 166 -0.62 -25.25 22.29
CA GLN A 166 0.03 -25.46 23.58
C GLN A 166 1.55 -25.36 23.37
N ALA A 167 2.17 -24.39 24.02
CA ALA A 167 3.61 -24.24 23.99
C ALA A 167 4.32 -25.39 24.72
N ALA A 168 5.39 -25.88 24.14
CA ALA A 168 6.28 -26.82 24.82
C ALA A 168 7.02 -26.12 26.00
N CYS A 169 7.00 -26.71 27.18
CA CYS A 169 7.70 -26.20 28.35
C CYS A 169 8.50 -27.31 28.98
N PRO A 170 9.83 -27.25 29.03
CA PRO A 170 10.68 -26.18 28.46
C PRO A 170 10.72 -26.24 26.94
N ARG A 171 10.96 -25.09 26.28
CA ARG A 171 11.17 -25.01 24.83
C ARG A 171 12.42 -25.78 24.44
N LYS A 172 12.33 -26.59 23.39
CA LYS A 172 13.42 -27.45 22.93
C LYS A 172 14.16 -26.91 21.72
N SER A 173 13.51 -26.05 20.91
CA SER A 173 14.05 -25.47 19.69
C SER A 173 13.54 -24.04 19.53
N ASN A 174 14.33 -23.16 18.89
CA ASN A 174 13.91 -21.83 18.50
C ASN A 174 13.48 -21.78 17.02
N LYS A 175 13.49 -22.93 16.34
CA LYS A 175 13.00 -23.00 14.98
C LYS A 175 11.51 -22.72 14.93
N VAL A 176 11.12 -21.68 14.18
CA VAL A 176 9.74 -21.31 13.95
C VAL A 176 9.13 -22.22 12.88
N ILE A 177 7.97 -22.81 13.17
CA ILE A 177 7.23 -23.72 12.27
C ILE A 177 5.93 -23.09 11.76
N GLY A 178 5.51 -21.98 12.32
CA GLY A 178 4.28 -21.28 11.94
C GLY A 178 3.85 -20.27 12.99
N GLY A 179 2.64 -19.78 12.83
CA GLY A 179 2.05 -18.88 13.80
C GLY A 179 0.58 -18.60 13.46
N PHE A 180 -0.10 -17.93 14.37
CA PHE A 180 -1.49 -17.59 14.19
C PHE A 180 -1.86 -16.26 14.87
N LEU A 181 -3.00 -15.72 14.46
CA LEU A 181 -3.57 -14.50 14.94
C LEU A 181 -5.07 -14.69 15.14
N ARG A 182 -5.60 -14.23 16.29
CA ARG A 182 -7.02 -14.23 16.59
C ARG A 182 -7.60 -12.84 16.38
N ILE A 183 -8.68 -12.77 15.63
CA ILE A 183 -9.37 -11.53 15.27
C ILE A 183 -10.77 -11.57 15.84
N VAL A 184 -11.17 -10.53 16.55
CA VAL A 184 -12.56 -10.34 17.01
C VAL A 184 -13.21 -9.29 16.13
N ARG A 185 -14.20 -9.70 15.34
CA ARG A 185 -14.96 -8.81 14.45
C ARG A 185 -15.86 -7.89 15.25
N SER A 186 -16.36 -6.84 14.63
CA SER A 186 -17.26 -5.86 15.27
C SER A 186 -18.55 -6.48 15.79
N ASP A 187 -19.07 -7.52 15.14
CA ASP A 187 -20.24 -8.30 15.57
C ASP A 187 -19.95 -9.27 16.72
N GLY A 188 -18.72 -9.34 17.21
CA GLY A 188 -18.26 -10.23 18.26
C GLY A 188 -17.89 -11.64 17.80
N THR A 189 -18.05 -11.95 16.53
CA THR A 189 -17.58 -13.23 15.98
C THR A 189 -16.05 -13.29 15.98
N VAL A 190 -15.52 -14.50 16.10
CA VAL A 190 -14.07 -14.76 16.13
C VAL A 190 -13.63 -15.33 14.79
N ASP A 191 -12.60 -14.76 14.22
CA ASP A 191 -11.90 -15.29 13.06
C ASP A 191 -10.44 -15.61 13.44
N TRP A 192 -9.81 -16.52 12.71
CA TRP A 192 -8.45 -16.92 12.91
C TRP A 192 -7.69 -16.83 11.59
N HIS A 193 -6.49 -16.29 11.67
CA HIS A 193 -5.53 -16.33 10.58
C HIS A 193 -4.30 -17.09 11.04
N TRP A 194 -3.77 -17.98 10.20
CA TRP A 194 -2.55 -18.72 10.49
C TRP A 194 -1.68 -18.85 9.26
N MET A 195 -0.39 -19.01 9.51
CA MET A 195 0.61 -19.36 8.53
C MET A 195 1.35 -20.58 9.00
N MET A 196 1.49 -21.56 8.14
CA MET A 196 2.26 -22.77 8.37
C MET A 196 3.57 -22.71 7.59
N GLU A 197 4.46 -23.66 7.83
CA GLU A 197 5.76 -23.75 7.16
C GLU A 197 5.64 -23.65 5.62
N GLY A 198 4.58 -24.25 5.03
CA GLY A 198 4.33 -24.16 3.60
C GLY A 198 4.03 -22.75 3.10
N ASP A 199 3.29 -21.97 3.87
CA ASP A 199 2.99 -20.55 3.56
C ASP A 199 4.25 -19.69 3.67
N ILE A 200 5.05 -19.92 4.71
CA ILE A 200 6.33 -19.24 4.94
C ILE A 200 7.28 -19.51 3.77
N LYS A 201 7.42 -20.77 3.35
CA LYS A 201 8.26 -21.12 2.19
C LYS A 201 7.78 -20.48 0.90
N ARG A 202 6.47 -20.34 0.72
CA ARG A 202 5.91 -19.62 -0.44
C ARG A 202 6.31 -18.15 -0.42
N LEU A 203 6.24 -17.47 0.73
CA LEU A 203 6.68 -16.07 0.88
C LEU A 203 8.19 -15.94 0.66
N GLU A 204 9.00 -16.86 1.18
CA GLU A 204 10.44 -16.91 0.92
C GLU A 204 10.75 -17.02 -0.58
N ALA A 205 10.02 -17.88 -1.32
CA ALA A 205 10.17 -18.01 -2.75
C ALA A 205 9.80 -16.73 -3.51
N TYR A 206 8.79 -15.98 -3.06
CA TYR A 206 8.46 -14.67 -3.60
C TYR A 206 9.57 -13.65 -3.33
N SER A 207 10.09 -13.59 -2.11
CA SER A 207 11.23 -12.73 -1.76
C SER A 207 12.44 -13.03 -2.64
N PHE A 208 12.79 -14.29 -2.82
CA PHE A 208 13.85 -14.72 -3.74
C PHE A 208 13.61 -14.21 -5.16
N LYS A 209 12.40 -14.38 -5.71
CA LYS A 209 12.04 -13.96 -7.06
C LYS A 209 12.14 -12.43 -7.22
N ASN A 210 11.70 -11.67 -6.24
CA ASN A 210 11.69 -10.21 -6.28
C ASN A 210 13.09 -9.61 -6.16
N ASN A 211 13.99 -10.28 -5.42
CA ASN A 211 15.36 -9.85 -5.22
C ASN A 211 16.31 -10.26 -6.36
N GLN A 212 15.78 -10.93 -7.37
CA GLN A 212 16.57 -11.28 -8.55
C GLN A 212 16.91 -10.04 -9.37
N ARG A 213 18.20 -9.82 -9.58
CA ARG A 213 18.72 -8.78 -10.48
C ARG A 213 19.53 -9.42 -11.60
N TRP A 214 19.47 -8.80 -12.77
CA TRP A 214 20.30 -9.24 -13.88
C TRP A 214 21.77 -8.96 -13.59
N ASN A 215 22.59 -10.00 -13.60
CA ASN A 215 24.04 -9.87 -13.51
C ASN A 215 24.64 -9.89 -14.93
N PRO A 216 25.21 -8.75 -15.41
CA PRO A 216 25.79 -8.67 -16.75
C PRO A 216 26.99 -9.59 -16.97
N GLN A 217 27.72 -9.94 -15.90
CA GLN A 217 28.94 -10.76 -15.95
C GLN A 217 28.59 -12.23 -16.15
N THR A 218 27.61 -12.75 -15.38
CA THR A 218 27.18 -14.14 -15.47
C THR A 218 26.08 -14.36 -16.51
N ARG A 219 25.45 -13.26 -17.01
CA ARG A 219 24.29 -13.28 -17.91
C ARG A 219 23.12 -14.09 -17.34
N GLN A 220 22.96 -14.05 -16.03
CA GLN A 220 21.87 -14.73 -15.32
C GLN A 220 21.19 -13.78 -14.32
N LYS A 221 19.96 -14.12 -13.93
CA LYS A 221 19.29 -13.46 -12.81
C LYS A 221 19.82 -14.09 -11.53
N GLU A 222 20.42 -13.27 -10.68
CA GLU A 222 20.95 -13.67 -9.38
C GLU A 222 20.22 -12.92 -8.27
N GLY A 223 19.94 -13.59 -7.16
CA GLY A 223 19.30 -12.99 -6.00
C GLY A 223 19.30 -13.96 -4.82
N LYS A 224 18.94 -13.44 -3.67
CA LYS A 224 18.73 -14.24 -2.45
C LYS A 224 17.42 -13.79 -1.82
N ALA A 225 16.71 -14.73 -1.18
CA ALA A 225 15.62 -14.37 -0.30
C ALA A 225 16.14 -13.52 0.87
N ASN A 226 15.25 -12.77 1.51
CA ASN A 226 15.58 -12.06 2.73
C ASN A 226 16.10 -13.05 3.78
N ALA A 227 17.22 -12.71 4.42
CA ALA A 227 17.86 -13.57 5.42
C ALA A 227 16.97 -13.88 6.62
N LEU A 228 15.97 -13.03 6.88
CA LEU A 228 15.01 -13.25 7.97
C LEU A 228 14.13 -14.49 7.78
N TYR A 229 14.02 -15.05 6.55
CA TYR A 229 13.28 -16.30 6.34
C TYR A 229 13.98 -17.54 6.92
N THR A 230 15.28 -17.45 7.24
CA THR A 230 16.07 -18.59 7.71
C THR A 230 16.93 -18.25 8.96
N SER A 231 16.69 -17.10 9.60
CA SER A 231 17.54 -16.58 10.68
C SER A 231 17.34 -17.26 12.03
N SER A 232 16.21 -17.95 12.25
CA SER A 232 15.90 -18.63 13.52
C SER A 232 16.05 -20.15 13.38
N GLU A 233 17.26 -20.67 13.58
CA GLU A 233 17.59 -22.10 13.47
C GLU A 233 17.08 -22.74 12.15
N GLY A 234 17.20 -22.00 11.04
CA GLY A 234 16.68 -22.40 9.73
C GLY A 234 15.19 -22.16 9.51
N GLY A 235 14.49 -21.55 10.47
CA GLY A 235 13.14 -21.03 10.37
C GLY A 235 13.12 -19.50 10.22
N ILE A 236 11.94 -18.96 9.97
CA ILE A 236 11.70 -17.52 9.87
C ILE A 236 11.95 -16.82 11.21
N ASP A 237 12.43 -15.56 11.15
CA ASP A 237 12.51 -14.70 12.34
C ASP A 237 11.13 -14.51 12.98
N PRO A 238 11.02 -14.64 14.33
CA PRO A 238 9.73 -14.52 15.02
C PRO A 238 9.04 -13.18 14.78
N GLY A 239 9.76 -12.05 14.90
CA GLY A 239 9.19 -10.72 14.72
C GLY A 239 8.80 -10.47 13.26
N PHE A 240 9.57 -11.03 12.31
CA PHE A 240 9.22 -10.96 10.90
C PHE A 240 7.95 -11.77 10.57
N LEU A 241 7.78 -12.97 11.17
CA LEU A 241 6.55 -13.74 11.04
C LEU A 241 5.35 -13.01 11.66
N GLU A 242 5.51 -12.37 12.83
CA GLU A 242 4.44 -11.58 13.45
C GLU A 242 3.94 -10.48 12.49
N SER A 243 4.86 -9.77 11.85
CA SER A 243 4.53 -8.75 10.86
C SER A 243 3.78 -9.32 9.65
N LYS A 244 4.23 -10.49 9.13
CA LYS A 244 3.55 -11.18 8.02
C LYS A 244 2.16 -11.69 8.40
N LEU A 245 1.99 -12.22 9.62
CA LEU A 245 0.69 -12.65 10.10
C LEU A 245 -0.32 -11.50 10.15
N ILE A 246 0.07 -10.34 10.66
CA ILE A 246 -0.80 -9.17 10.70
C ILE A 246 -1.11 -8.69 9.29
N LYS A 247 -0.10 -8.60 8.41
CA LYS A 247 -0.24 -8.16 7.03
C LYS A 247 -1.27 -8.97 6.24
N HIS A 248 -1.19 -10.31 6.34
CA HIS A 248 -2.05 -11.22 5.56
C HIS A 248 -3.36 -11.60 6.28
N ALA A 249 -3.58 -11.11 7.50
CA ALA A 249 -4.77 -11.42 8.27
C ALA A 249 -6.07 -10.93 7.63
N PHE A 250 -5.98 -9.89 6.81
CA PHE A 250 -7.14 -9.20 6.25
C PHE A 250 -7.36 -9.43 4.76
N ASP A 251 -6.60 -10.33 4.12
CA ASP A 251 -6.73 -10.63 2.68
C ASP A 251 -8.17 -11.02 2.27
N GLY A 252 -8.92 -11.65 3.16
CA GLY A 252 -10.32 -12.03 2.94
C GLY A 252 -11.37 -11.02 3.43
N TYR A 253 -10.96 -9.86 3.93
CA TYR A 253 -11.88 -8.85 4.45
C TYR A 253 -12.31 -7.86 3.35
N PRO A 254 -13.51 -7.22 3.48
CA PRO A 254 -13.90 -6.16 2.57
C PRO A 254 -12.87 -5.04 2.54
N LYS A 255 -12.64 -4.48 1.36
CA LYS A 255 -11.69 -3.38 1.18
C LYS A 255 -12.05 -2.17 2.03
N VAL A 256 -11.04 -1.52 2.61
CA VAL A 256 -11.18 -0.21 3.24
C VAL A 256 -10.69 0.87 2.29
N ARG A 257 -11.25 2.07 2.44
CA ARG A 257 -10.86 3.23 1.62
C ARG A 257 -9.42 3.64 1.94
N THR A 258 -8.61 3.78 0.91
CA THR A 258 -7.22 4.26 0.99
C THR A 258 -7.04 5.52 0.15
N GLY A 259 -6.03 6.31 0.46
CA GLY A 259 -5.60 7.44 -0.36
C GLY A 259 -4.95 7.00 -1.67
N GLN A 260 -4.92 7.90 -2.67
CA GLN A 260 -4.38 7.61 -4.02
C GLN A 260 -2.86 7.41 -4.04
N PHE A 261 -2.14 7.99 -3.07
CA PHE A 261 -0.69 7.88 -2.94
C PHE A 261 -0.28 6.83 -1.90
N SER A 262 -1.25 6.06 -1.43
CA SER A 262 -1.07 4.98 -0.47
C SER A 262 -1.22 3.63 -1.15
N SER A 263 -0.41 2.67 -0.75
CA SER A 263 -0.66 1.27 -1.05
C SER A 263 -0.62 0.47 0.23
N PHE A 264 -1.55 -0.47 0.37
CA PHE A 264 -1.27 -1.60 1.21
C PHE A 264 -0.09 -2.33 0.57
N GLU A 265 0.68 -2.99 1.37
CA GLU A 265 1.68 -3.92 0.87
C GLU A 265 1.03 -5.06 0.02
N THR A 266 -0.29 -5.22 0.07
CA THR A 266 -1.13 -6.01 -0.84
C THR A 266 -1.92 -5.05 -1.73
N GLN A 267 -1.81 -5.20 -3.06
CA GLN A 267 -2.31 -4.26 -4.07
C GLN A 267 -3.82 -4.04 -3.99
N GLU A 268 -4.23 -2.79 -3.99
CA GLU A 268 -5.62 -2.38 -4.27
C GLU A 268 -5.64 -1.16 -5.20
N GLU A 269 -6.67 -1.09 -6.07
CA GLU A 269 -6.86 0.06 -6.96
C GLU A 269 -7.22 1.32 -6.16
N PRO A 270 -6.62 2.49 -6.47
CA PRO A 270 -6.89 3.73 -5.77
C PRO A 270 -8.33 4.20 -6.02
N GLN A 271 -8.97 4.74 -4.99
CA GLN A 271 -10.26 5.41 -5.10
C GLN A 271 -10.08 6.90 -5.44
N GLU A 272 -11.00 7.47 -6.20
CA GLU A 272 -11.00 8.91 -6.47
C GLU A 272 -11.23 9.71 -5.19
N ILE A 273 -10.23 10.52 -4.83
CA ILE A 273 -10.26 11.43 -3.69
C ILE A 273 -9.90 12.83 -4.19
N ASP A 274 -10.67 13.83 -3.80
CA ASP A 274 -10.35 15.22 -4.13
C ASP A 274 -9.19 15.75 -3.27
N TYR A 275 -8.00 15.83 -3.88
CA TYR A 275 -6.81 16.41 -3.25
C TYR A 275 -6.73 17.94 -3.41
N GLY A 276 -7.75 18.59 -4.02
CA GLY A 276 -7.75 20.04 -4.28
C GLY A 276 -6.67 20.46 -5.29
N LEU A 277 -6.37 19.58 -6.24
CA LEU A 277 -5.41 19.87 -7.31
C LEU A 277 -6.14 20.43 -8.55
N GLU A 278 -5.73 21.59 -9.03
CA GLU A 278 -6.11 22.08 -10.36
C GLU A 278 -5.16 21.50 -11.41
N GLU A 279 -5.68 20.66 -12.30
CA GLU A 279 -4.95 20.26 -13.49
C GLU A 279 -4.81 21.48 -14.41
N THR A 280 -3.61 22.02 -14.48
CA THR A 280 -3.27 22.92 -15.59
C THR A 280 -3.22 22.04 -16.84
N THR A 281 -4.15 22.26 -17.75
CA THR A 281 -4.06 21.75 -19.12
C THR A 281 -2.71 22.17 -19.68
N VAL A 282 -1.76 21.25 -19.72
CA VAL A 282 -0.47 21.47 -20.38
C VAL A 282 -0.80 21.55 -21.86
N ILE A 283 -0.89 22.78 -22.39
CA ILE A 283 -0.90 23.03 -23.83
C ILE A 283 0.43 22.47 -24.33
N GLN A 284 0.37 21.34 -25.00
CA GLN A 284 1.54 20.76 -25.66
C GLN A 284 2.04 21.77 -26.70
N PRO A 285 3.29 22.24 -26.64
CA PRO A 285 3.86 23.05 -27.69
C PRO A 285 4.30 22.15 -28.83
N ASN A 286 3.37 21.66 -29.67
CA ASN A 286 3.62 21.17 -31.01
C ASN A 286 2.35 20.59 -31.65
N GLN A 287 1.39 21.49 -31.98
CA GLN A 287 0.48 21.27 -33.11
C GLN A 287 0.15 22.61 -33.76
N ALA A 288 1.19 23.26 -34.27
CA ALA A 288 1.01 24.26 -35.33
C ALA A 288 1.02 23.49 -36.65
N GLY A 289 -0.18 23.23 -37.19
CA GLY A 289 -0.29 22.72 -38.53
C GLY A 289 -1.36 21.65 -38.78
N GLN A 290 -2.59 21.84 -38.32
CA GLN A 290 -3.75 21.22 -39.00
C GLN A 290 -4.96 22.16 -38.90
N GLN A 291 -5.40 22.60 -40.07
CA GLN A 291 -6.60 23.39 -40.23
C GLN A 291 -7.85 22.61 -39.81
N PRO A 292 -8.89 23.27 -39.28
CA PRO A 292 -10.13 22.59 -38.90
C PRO A 292 -10.90 22.17 -40.15
N GLN A 293 -11.09 20.87 -40.33
CA GLN A 293 -12.08 20.34 -41.27
C GLN A 293 -13.47 20.48 -40.68
N ALA A 294 -14.34 21.07 -41.48
CA ALA A 294 -15.75 21.32 -41.18
C ALA A 294 -16.53 20.01 -40.92
N LEU A 295 -17.27 20.00 -39.84
CA LEU A 295 -18.26 18.98 -39.50
C LEU A 295 -19.40 18.98 -40.50
N GLN A 296 -19.59 17.87 -41.21
CA GLN A 296 -20.83 17.57 -41.93
C GLN A 296 -21.81 16.85 -40.99
N PRO A 297 -23.11 17.17 -41.01
CA PRO A 297 -24.12 16.52 -40.19
C PRO A 297 -24.47 15.15 -40.75
N GLN A 298 -24.36 14.09 -39.95
CA GLN A 298 -24.93 12.79 -40.30
C GLN A 298 -26.32 12.65 -39.70
N SER A 299 -27.24 12.33 -40.60
CA SER A 299 -28.67 12.11 -40.43
C SER A 299 -28.97 10.87 -39.59
N GLU A 300 -29.97 11.01 -38.75
CA GLU A 300 -30.70 9.94 -38.06
C GLU A 300 -31.25 8.87 -39.01
N ASN A 301 -31.20 7.61 -38.59
CA ASN A 301 -32.31 6.68 -38.86
C ASN A 301 -32.33 5.50 -37.89
N PRO A 302 -33.52 5.07 -37.48
CA PRO A 302 -33.69 4.16 -36.34
C PRO A 302 -34.03 2.73 -36.71
N LEU A 303 -33.86 1.83 -35.77
CA LEU A 303 -34.53 0.53 -35.58
C LEU A 303 -34.50 -0.53 -36.69
N GLN A 304 -33.82 -1.64 -36.36
CA GLN A 304 -34.16 -3.06 -36.63
C GLN A 304 -32.93 -3.92 -36.24
N GLY A 305 -33.04 -4.94 -35.45
CA GLY A 305 -33.66 -6.17 -35.48
C GLY A 305 -32.96 -7.11 -34.46
N PHE A 306 -33.72 -7.83 -33.72
CA PHE A 306 -33.30 -8.94 -32.84
C PHE A 306 -32.66 -10.08 -33.65
N GLY A 307 -31.57 -10.68 -33.16
CA GLY A 307 -31.04 -11.91 -33.71
C GLY A 307 -29.73 -12.36 -33.13
N GLU A 308 -29.80 -13.48 -32.40
CA GLU A 308 -28.75 -14.48 -32.17
C GLU A 308 -27.50 -14.14 -31.33
N GLN A 309 -27.42 -14.81 -30.20
CA GLN A 309 -26.20 -14.98 -29.37
C GLN A 309 -25.15 -15.81 -30.09
N PRO A 310 -23.88 -15.41 -30.07
CA PRO A 310 -22.77 -16.34 -30.29
C PRO A 310 -22.25 -16.88 -28.95
N GLN A 311 -21.97 -18.16 -28.96
CA GLN A 311 -21.33 -18.94 -27.91
C GLN A 311 -19.99 -18.36 -27.48
N ALA A 312 -19.76 -18.34 -26.17
CA ALA A 312 -18.51 -17.95 -25.55
C ALA A 312 -17.41 -19.00 -25.83
N GLU A 313 -16.33 -18.58 -26.46
CA GLU A 313 -15.07 -19.33 -26.46
C GLU A 313 -14.32 -19.12 -25.11
N PRO A 314 -13.59 -20.11 -24.62
CA PRO A 314 -12.89 -20.01 -23.35
C PRO A 314 -11.67 -19.10 -23.46
N VAL A 315 -11.66 -18.04 -22.66
CA VAL A 315 -10.52 -17.14 -22.52
C VAL A 315 -9.43 -17.83 -21.69
N PRO A 316 -8.17 -17.88 -22.13
CA PRO A 316 -7.08 -18.42 -21.32
C PRO A 316 -6.82 -17.53 -20.10
N VAL A 317 -6.80 -18.15 -18.93
CA VAL A 317 -6.44 -17.54 -17.66
C VAL A 317 -4.95 -17.17 -17.70
N SER A 318 -4.64 -15.93 -18.08
CA SER A 318 -3.29 -15.39 -17.93
C SER A 318 -3.09 -14.96 -16.47
N GLY A 319 -2.02 -15.51 -15.89
CA GLY A 319 -1.69 -15.41 -14.47
C GLY A 319 -1.64 -14.00 -13.93
N ILE A 320 -2.26 -13.82 -12.80
CA ILE A 320 -2.13 -12.65 -11.94
C ILE A 320 -0.69 -12.63 -11.40
N THR A 321 0.14 -11.80 -11.98
CA THR A 321 1.48 -11.52 -11.47
C THR A 321 1.35 -10.45 -10.40
N ALA A 322 1.22 -10.85 -9.15
CA ALA A 322 1.34 -9.94 -8.02
C ALA A 322 2.77 -9.37 -7.99
N GLN A 323 2.92 -8.09 -8.30
CA GLN A 323 4.16 -7.35 -8.04
C GLN A 323 4.21 -7.03 -6.55
N ILE A 324 4.89 -7.88 -5.79
CA ILE A 324 5.31 -7.54 -4.43
C ILE A 324 6.50 -6.59 -4.59
N SER A 325 6.37 -5.37 -4.07
CA SER A 325 7.40 -4.34 -4.15
C SER A 325 8.62 -4.72 -3.30
N GLN A 326 9.79 -4.17 -3.64
CA GLN A 326 11.06 -4.34 -2.90
C GLN A 326 11.01 -3.92 -1.42
N GLU A 327 9.89 -3.37 -0.98
CA GLU A 327 9.65 -2.73 0.30
C GLU A 327 9.32 -3.70 1.44
N ASP A 328 8.94 -4.91 1.12
CA ASP A 328 8.69 -5.95 2.11
C ASP A 328 9.94 -6.30 2.94
N GLU A 329 11.10 -5.82 2.53
CA GLU A 329 12.37 -6.17 3.14
C GLU A 329 12.94 -5.10 4.07
N GLU A 330 12.60 -3.82 3.85
CA GLU A 330 13.09 -2.72 4.69
C GLU A 330 12.19 -2.43 5.90
N ALA A 331 10.94 -2.88 5.89
CA ALA A 331 9.97 -2.64 6.96
C ALA A 331 10.02 -3.66 8.11
N GLY A 332 11.14 -4.34 8.28
CA GLY A 332 11.30 -5.43 9.25
C GLY A 332 11.94 -5.04 10.59
N PHE A 333 11.54 -3.90 11.19
CA PHE A 333 11.87 -3.58 12.60
C PHE A 333 10.72 -2.84 13.26
#